data_7493f51f5fac529b26e426c5354f468b
#
_entry.id   7493f51f5fac529b26e426c5354f468b
#
_cell.length_a   1.000
_cell.length_b   1.000
_cell.length_c   1.000
_cell.angle_alpha   90.00
_cell.angle_beta   90.00
_cell.angle_gamma   90.00
#
_symmetry.space_group_name_H-M   'P 1'
#
loop_
_entity.id
_entity.type
_entity.pdbx_description
1 polymer ?
#
loop_
_entity_poly.entity_id
_entity_poly.type
_entity_poly.pdbx_seq_one_letter_code
_entity_poly.pdbx_strand_id
1 'polypeptide(L)'
;MRGRLGRYGGAAARVAGATRARSTVSRVALNNYILIVLDSCRFDTMMTASPATLARLGTIERRWSYASWTSPSHYNLLLGLLPHHSPSQVYASEYYKRDFLRYCERLGRDGIEFKSLLPSLYLPTFLKKIGYQTNALVSLPVLNPATILNRDFDRFELMPTHNDMEAMIDRLTFSEDRPSFYILNVGETHYPYALPDEDPVEWPVISGVHGVFRHLDEQVVGGRLREQDVECPVFDQAKLDRLRLRQVEAVRYLDGVFAKLFDTVPENTYITVTADHGELFGEDGYFGHGPVHHDKVFEVPFVEGKLR
;
A
#
# COMPACT_ATOMS: atom_id res chain seq x y z
N MET A 1 15.69 85.90 -17.15
CA MET A 1 17.03 86.16 -16.55
C MET A 1 17.79 84.88 -16.34
N ARG A 2 19.03 84.91 -16.77
CA ARG A 2 19.94 83.74 -16.86
C ARG A 2 20.46 83.36 -15.47
N GLY A 3 20.66 82.07 -15.24
CA GLY A 3 21.35 81.58 -14.06
C GLY A 3 21.81 80.12 -14.21
N ARG A 4 22.97 79.93 -14.67
CA ARG A 4 24.15 79.09 -14.51
C ARG A 4 23.96 77.61 -14.07
N LEU A 5 24.40 76.76 -14.97
CA LEU A 5 24.85 75.36 -14.77
C LEU A 5 26.05 75.27 -13.79
N GLY A 6 25.94 74.39 -12.81
CA GLY A 6 27.06 73.90 -12.00
C GLY A 6 27.32 72.43 -12.32
N ARG A 7 28.48 72.07 -12.87
CA ARG A 7 28.98 70.74 -13.08
C ARG A 7 29.56 70.21 -11.76
N TYR A 8 29.15 69.05 -11.27
CA TYR A 8 29.90 68.29 -10.30
C TYR A 8 30.28 66.94 -10.91
N GLY A 9 31.60 66.71 -10.97
CA GLY A 9 32.20 65.45 -11.37
C GLY A 9 32.01 64.39 -10.28
N GLY A 10 31.41 63.28 -10.65
CA GLY A 10 31.25 62.13 -9.79
C GLY A 10 32.34 61.10 -10.04
N ALA A 11 33.07 60.80 -8.99
CA ALA A 11 34.02 59.67 -8.96
C ALA A 11 33.31 58.32 -9.01
N ALA A 12 33.66 57.48 -9.95
CA ALA A 12 33.18 56.10 -10.05
C ALA A 12 33.77 55.26 -8.91
N ALA A 13 32.98 54.92 -7.90
CA ALA A 13 33.32 53.91 -6.91
C ALA A 13 33.10 52.53 -7.53
N ARG A 14 34.20 51.78 -7.67
CA ARG A 14 34.17 50.35 -8.00
C ARG A 14 33.52 49.60 -6.83
N VAL A 15 32.30 49.05 -7.03
CA VAL A 15 31.68 48.14 -6.12
C VAL A 15 32.35 46.76 -6.33
N ALA A 16 33.14 46.32 -5.33
CA ALA A 16 33.68 44.98 -5.26
C ALA A 16 32.55 43.97 -5.20
N GLY A 17 32.54 43.02 -6.13
CA GLY A 17 31.59 41.93 -6.17
C GLY A 17 31.67 41.07 -4.93
N ALA A 18 30.68 41.16 -4.07
CA ALA A 18 30.47 40.19 -3.00
C ALA A 18 29.98 38.91 -3.64
N THR A 19 30.87 37.94 -3.74
CA THR A 19 30.54 36.52 -4.02
C THR A 19 29.57 36.05 -2.94
N ARG A 20 28.30 35.98 -3.29
CA ARG A 20 27.29 35.33 -2.44
C ARG A 20 27.69 33.87 -2.28
N ALA A 21 28.26 33.52 -1.12
CA ALA A 21 28.39 32.15 -0.70
C ALA A 21 26.97 31.52 -0.72
N ARG A 22 26.74 30.59 -1.67
CA ARG A 22 25.58 29.73 -1.62
C ARG A 22 25.72 28.93 -0.32
N SER A 23 24.92 29.25 0.68
CA SER A 23 24.74 28.39 1.82
C SER A 23 24.17 27.09 1.27
N THR A 24 25.00 26.04 1.24
CA THR A 24 24.53 24.67 1.08
C THR A 24 23.76 24.32 2.37
N VAL A 25 22.49 24.72 2.42
CA VAL A 25 21.56 24.09 3.34
C VAL A 25 21.59 22.61 2.93
N SER A 26 22.17 21.76 3.76
CA SER A 26 22.11 20.33 3.62
C SER A 26 20.63 19.98 3.47
N ARG A 27 20.18 19.64 2.25
CA ARG A 27 18.85 19.08 2.05
C ARG A 27 18.86 17.76 2.83
N VAL A 28 18.10 17.69 3.91
CA VAL A 28 17.81 16.42 4.57
C VAL A 28 17.31 15.49 3.47
N ALA A 29 18.04 14.45 3.17
CA ALA A 29 17.67 13.50 2.13
C ALA A 29 16.36 12.83 2.55
N LEU A 30 15.32 12.97 1.73
CA LEU A 30 14.05 12.27 1.94
C LEU A 30 14.29 10.77 1.76
N ASN A 31 13.60 9.97 2.56
CA ASN A 31 13.62 8.51 2.37
C ASN A 31 12.91 8.11 1.08
N ASN A 32 13.37 7.05 0.41
CA ASN A 32 12.46 6.27 -0.42
C ASN A 32 11.37 5.67 0.48
N TYR A 33 10.17 5.51 -0.06
CA TYR A 33 9.05 4.95 0.68
C TYR A 33 8.35 3.86 -0.13
N ILE A 34 8.26 2.66 0.44
CA ILE A 34 7.55 1.53 -0.17
C ILE A 34 6.39 1.13 0.74
N LEU A 35 5.18 1.17 0.21
CA LEU A 35 3.97 0.64 0.83
C LEU A 35 3.60 -0.66 0.14
N ILE A 36 3.71 -1.78 0.85
CA ILE A 36 3.37 -3.11 0.38
C ILE A 36 2.05 -3.53 0.98
N VAL A 37 1.12 -3.91 0.12
CA VAL A 37 -0.24 -4.31 0.48
C VAL A 37 -0.44 -5.77 0.08
N LEU A 38 -0.49 -6.65 1.06
CA LEU A 38 -0.77 -8.08 0.91
C LEU A 38 -2.28 -8.26 0.78
N ASP A 39 -2.77 -8.48 -0.43
CA ASP A 39 -4.20 -8.54 -0.71
C ASP A 39 -4.89 -9.68 0.05
N SER A 40 -5.98 -9.39 0.75
CA SER A 40 -6.77 -10.34 1.56
C SER A 40 -6.02 -11.00 2.73
N CYS A 41 -4.82 -10.55 3.12
CA CYS A 41 -4.02 -11.22 4.13
C CYS A 41 -4.55 -10.99 5.55
N ARG A 42 -4.98 -12.06 6.20
CA ARG A 42 -5.44 -12.03 7.60
C ARG A 42 -4.29 -11.83 8.59
N PHE A 43 -4.56 -11.13 9.66
CA PHE A 43 -3.59 -10.98 10.76
C PHE A 43 -3.22 -12.34 11.39
N ASP A 44 -4.19 -13.20 11.68
CA ASP A 44 -3.92 -14.50 12.31
C ASP A 44 -3.21 -15.48 11.36
N THR A 45 -3.41 -15.36 10.05
CA THR A 45 -2.62 -16.06 9.03
C THR A 45 -1.15 -15.63 9.06
N MET A 46 -0.90 -14.33 9.08
CA MET A 46 0.44 -13.75 9.21
C MET A 46 1.16 -14.28 10.46
N MET A 47 0.48 -14.28 11.61
CA MET A 47 1.05 -14.76 12.87
C MET A 47 1.30 -16.28 12.86
N THR A 48 0.44 -17.06 12.20
CA THR A 48 0.62 -18.51 12.02
C THR A 48 1.82 -18.82 11.12
N ALA A 49 2.07 -18.02 10.10
CA ALA A 49 3.21 -18.16 9.21
C ALA A 49 4.54 -17.85 9.89
N SER A 50 4.55 -16.97 10.90
CA SER A 50 5.73 -16.54 11.68
C SER A 50 6.87 -16.00 10.78
N PRO A 51 6.65 -14.93 9.99
CA PRO A 51 7.61 -14.44 9.00
C PRO A 51 8.81 -13.74 9.67
N ALA A 52 9.94 -14.44 9.75
CA ALA A 52 11.14 -13.99 10.45
C ALA A 52 11.86 -12.85 9.71
N THR A 53 11.85 -12.87 8.39
CA THR A 53 12.46 -11.83 7.55
C THR A 53 11.69 -10.53 7.71
N LEU A 54 10.37 -10.59 7.59
CA LEU A 54 9.51 -9.42 7.71
C LEU A 54 9.60 -8.78 9.11
N ALA A 55 9.76 -9.59 10.16
CA ALA A 55 9.95 -9.13 11.54
C ALA A 55 11.23 -8.29 11.75
N ARG A 56 12.17 -8.28 10.80
CA ARG A 56 13.35 -7.38 10.82
C ARG A 56 12.97 -5.91 10.67
N LEU A 57 11.81 -5.60 10.09
CA LEU A 57 11.31 -4.22 10.00
C LEU A 57 10.81 -3.70 11.35
N GLY A 58 10.27 -4.59 12.19
CA GLY A 58 9.69 -4.23 13.47
C GLY A 58 8.70 -5.27 13.99
N THR A 59 7.97 -4.92 15.03
CA THR A 59 6.91 -5.76 15.56
C THR A 59 5.72 -5.79 14.61
N ILE A 60 5.22 -6.99 14.29
CA ILE A 60 3.99 -7.14 13.51
C ILE A 60 2.80 -6.87 14.42
N GLU A 61 2.10 -5.77 14.13
CA GLU A 61 0.95 -5.31 14.90
C GLU A 61 -0.36 -5.80 14.26
N ARG A 62 -1.37 -6.03 15.09
CA ARG A 62 -2.75 -6.17 14.63
C ARG A 62 -3.36 -4.78 14.49
N ARG A 63 -3.84 -4.48 13.29
CA ARG A 63 -4.55 -3.24 12.99
C ARG A 63 -5.86 -3.51 12.28
N TRP A 64 -6.67 -2.48 12.12
CA TRP A 64 -7.98 -2.54 11.50
C TRP A 64 -7.96 -1.76 10.19
N SER A 65 -8.35 -2.43 9.11
CA SER A 65 -8.58 -1.76 7.83
C SER A 65 -9.80 -0.83 7.89
N TYR A 66 -9.83 0.18 7.04
CA TYR A 66 -10.99 1.06 6.89
C TYR A 66 -12.06 0.50 5.95
N ALA A 67 -11.78 -0.57 5.25
CA ALA A 67 -12.73 -1.19 4.34
C ALA A 67 -12.52 -2.70 4.26
N SER A 68 -13.50 -3.41 3.72
CA SER A 68 -13.61 -4.88 3.72
C SER A 68 -13.37 -5.50 2.33
N TRP A 69 -12.92 -4.73 1.35
CA TRP A 69 -12.49 -5.23 0.04
C TRP A 69 -11.50 -4.28 -0.65
N THR A 70 -10.85 -4.75 -1.70
CA THR A 70 -9.66 -4.18 -2.32
C THR A 70 -9.79 -2.71 -2.71
N SER A 71 -10.76 -2.35 -3.57
CA SER A 71 -10.82 -0.98 -4.10
C SER A 71 -11.01 0.10 -3.03
N PRO A 72 -12.02 0.03 -2.12
CA PRO A 72 -12.18 1.04 -1.07
C PRO A 72 -11.01 1.09 -0.10
N SER A 73 -10.39 -0.06 0.20
CA SER A 73 -9.20 -0.10 1.06
C SER A 73 -8.03 0.64 0.43
N HIS A 74 -7.76 0.42 -0.87
CA HIS A 74 -6.71 1.13 -1.59
C HIS A 74 -6.99 2.63 -1.70
N TYR A 75 -8.27 3.05 -1.84
CA TYR A 75 -8.61 4.48 -1.75
C TYR A 75 -8.20 5.07 -0.41
N ASN A 76 -8.50 4.39 0.71
CA ASN A 76 -8.10 4.85 2.04
C ASN A 76 -6.57 4.92 2.18
N LEU A 77 -5.85 3.89 1.75
CA LEU A 77 -4.38 3.88 1.77
C LEU A 77 -3.79 5.06 0.97
N LEU A 78 -4.35 5.35 -0.20
CA LEU A 78 -3.92 6.46 -1.05
C LEU A 78 -4.37 7.83 -0.56
N LEU A 79 -5.34 7.89 0.37
CA LEU A 79 -5.62 9.08 1.17
C LEU A 79 -4.63 9.26 2.34
N GLY A 80 -3.69 8.33 2.52
CA GLY A 80 -2.74 8.32 3.62
C GLY A 80 -3.31 7.72 4.92
N LEU A 81 -4.46 7.05 4.84
CA LEU A 81 -5.11 6.38 5.97
C LEU A 81 -4.69 4.92 6.02
N LEU A 82 -3.56 4.66 6.66
CA LEU A 82 -3.11 3.29 6.93
C LEU A 82 -3.98 2.64 8.00
N PRO A 83 -4.06 1.28 8.02
CA PRO A 83 -4.85 0.57 9.03
C PRO A 83 -4.56 1.06 10.45
N HIS A 84 -5.61 1.20 11.24
CA HIS A 84 -5.56 1.82 12.57
C HIS A 84 -5.63 0.77 13.68
N HIS A 85 -5.28 1.14 14.91
CA HIS A 85 -5.35 0.28 16.09
C HIS A 85 -6.36 0.76 17.15
N SER A 86 -7.37 1.52 16.70
CA SER A 86 -8.42 1.94 17.60
C SER A 86 -9.29 0.75 18.03
N PRO A 87 -9.64 0.64 19.31
CA PRO A 87 -10.63 -0.33 19.78
C PRO A 87 -11.99 -0.13 19.08
N SER A 88 -12.80 -1.17 19.03
CA SER A 88 -14.12 -1.14 18.38
C SER A 88 -15.09 -0.09 18.96
N GLN A 89 -14.86 0.33 20.22
CA GLN A 89 -15.67 1.35 20.91
C GLN A 89 -15.16 2.78 20.70
N VAL A 90 -14.07 2.98 19.98
CA VAL A 90 -13.46 4.29 19.78
C VAL A 90 -13.41 4.61 18.31
N TYR A 91 -13.81 5.83 17.94
CA TYR A 91 -13.76 6.27 16.56
C TYR A 91 -12.31 6.28 16.03
N ALA A 92 -12.11 5.71 14.86
CA ALA A 92 -10.81 5.70 14.18
C ALA A 92 -10.20 7.11 14.06
N SER A 93 -11.02 8.16 13.95
CA SER A 93 -10.58 9.56 13.92
C SER A 93 -9.78 10.00 15.14
N GLU A 94 -9.91 9.32 16.28
CA GLU A 94 -9.10 9.60 17.46
C GLU A 94 -7.63 9.17 17.28
N TYR A 95 -7.39 8.21 16.38
CA TYR A 95 -6.10 7.61 16.15
C TYR A 95 -5.44 8.05 14.84
N TYR A 96 -6.17 8.24 13.75
CA TYR A 96 -5.56 8.50 12.44
C TYR A 96 -4.66 9.75 12.43
N LYS A 97 -4.94 10.75 13.24
CA LYS A 97 -4.10 11.94 13.35
C LYS A 97 -2.70 11.62 13.86
N ARG A 98 -2.61 10.71 14.84
CA ARG A 98 -1.33 10.25 15.40
C ARG A 98 -0.56 9.41 14.39
N ASP A 99 -1.25 8.44 13.78
CA ASP A 99 -0.64 7.60 12.75
C ASP A 99 -0.18 8.44 11.57
N PHE A 100 -0.93 9.49 11.23
CA PHE A 100 -0.57 10.40 10.15
C PHE A 100 0.73 11.15 10.44
N LEU A 101 1.01 11.53 11.68
CA LEU A 101 2.27 12.17 12.06
C LEU A 101 3.50 11.27 11.79
N ARG A 102 3.33 9.96 11.78
CA ARG A 102 4.40 9.02 11.44
C ARG A 102 4.87 9.14 9.99
N TYR A 103 4.14 9.85 9.12
CA TYR A 103 4.68 10.21 7.81
C TYR A 103 5.92 11.08 7.88
N CYS A 104 6.15 11.80 8.96
CA CYS A 104 7.41 12.51 9.19
C CYS A 104 8.59 11.51 9.23
N GLU A 105 8.45 10.41 9.95
CA GLU A 105 9.45 9.34 10.03
C GLU A 105 9.57 8.58 8.70
N ARG A 106 8.44 8.17 8.11
CA ARG A 106 8.40 7.42 6.84
C ARG A 106 9.11 8.16 5.72
N LEU A 107 8.86 9.44 5.61
CA LEU A 107 9.41 10.28 4.52
C LEU A 107 10.73 10.94 4.90
N GLY A 108 11.15 10.87 6.17
CA GLY A 108 12.36 11.55 6.68
C GLY A 108 12.23 13.08 6.62
N ARG A 109 11.05 13.63 6.90
CA ARG A 109 10.77 15.07 6.82
C ARG A 109 9.83 15.51 7.92
N ASP A 110 10.22 16.58 8.64
CA ASP A 110 9.39 17.19 9.66
C ASP A 110 8.21 18.02 9.09
N GLY A 111 7.21 18.27 9.93
CA GLY A 111 6.11 19.18 9.64
C GLY A 111 5.05 18.63 8.68
N ILE A 112 4.99 17.30 8.49
CA ILE A 112 3.90 16.66 7.75
C ILE A 112 2.71 16.43 8.67
N GLU A 113 1.58 17.07 8.37
CA GLU A 113 0.33 16.95 9.10
C GLU A 113 -0.80 16.58 8.12
N PHE A 114 -1.93 16.09 8.64
CA PHE A 114 -3.09 15.78 7.81
C PHE A 114 -3.51 16.95 6.92
N LYS A 115 -3.52 18.16 7.46
CA LYS A 115 -3.79 19.38 6.69
C LYS A 115 -2.79 19.63 5.55
N SER A 116 -1.60 19.05 5.61
CA SER A 116 -0.60 19.17 4.53
C SER A 116 -1.02 18.44 3.25
N LEU A 117 -1.89 17.43 3.34
CA LEU A 117 -2.49 16.76 2.19
C LEU A 117 -3.60 17.59 1.54
N LEU A 118 -4.20 18.51 2.30
CA LEU A 118 -5.24 19.37 1.77
C LEU A 118 -4.65 20.42 0.78
N PRO A 119 -5.37 20.79 -0.27
CA PRO A 119 -6.69 20.30 -0.69
C PRO A 119 -6.64 19.01 -1.51
N SER A 120 -5.47 18.44 -1.74
CA SER A 120 -5.31 17.30 -2.66
C SER A 120 -5.95 16.02 -2.14
N LEU A 121 -5.92 15.80 -0.82
CA LEU A 121 -6.42 14.59 -0.14
C LEU A 121 -6.02 13.28 -0.85
N TYR A 122 -4.80 13.26 -1.42
CA TYR A 122 -4.31 12.12 -2.17
C TYR A 122 -2.80 12.03 -2.05
N LEU A 123 -2.30 10.91 -1.53
CA LEU A 123 -0.91 10.75 -1.18
C LEU A 123 0.05 10.91 -2.38
N PRO A 124 -0.20 10.29 -3.55
CA PRO A 124 0.65 10.48 -4.73
C PRO A 124 0.76 11.96 -5.14
N THR A 125 -0.36 12.69 -5.14
CA THR A 125 -0.37 14.13 -5.45
C THR A 125 0.52 14.93 -4.49
N PHE A 126 0.41 14.64 -3.19
CA PHE A 126 1.24 15.30 -2.17
C PHE A 126 2.71 14.95 -2.34
N LEU A 127 3.03 13.67 -2.54
CA LEU A 127 4.40 13.20 -2.70
C LEU A 127 5.09 13.82 -3.93
N LYS A 128 4.39 13.94 -5.05
CA LYS A 128 4.91 14.65 -6.24
C LYS A 128 5.24 16.11 -5.92
N LYS A 129 4.38 16.82 -5.16
CA LYS A 129 4.65 18.21 -4.77
C LYS A 129 5.91 18.38 -3.93
N ILE A 130 6.28 17.37 -3.15
CA ILE A 130 7.51 17.39 -2.35
C ILE A 130 8.70 16.71 -3.04
N GLY A 131 8.56 16.32 -4.30
CA GLY A 131 9.65 15.89 -5.17
C GLY A 131 9.81 14.39 -5.38
N TYR A 132 8.87 13.56 -4.95
CA TYR A 132 8.91 12.11 -5.20
C TYR A 132 8.62 11.76 -6.65
N GLN A 133 9.23 10.68 -7.10
CA GLN A 133 8.74 9.86 -8.19
C GLN A 133 7.72 8.87 -7.63
N THR A 134 6.54 8.79 -8.23
CA THR A 134 5.42 8.00 -7.71
C THR A 134 5.11 6.82 -8.62
N ASN A 135 5.14 5.61 -8.07
CA ASN A 135 5.02 4.37 -8.82
C ASN A 135 4.02 3.43 -8.15
N ALA A 136 3.23 2.73 -8.96
CA ALA A 136 2.34 1.66 -8.53
C ALA A 136 2.57 0.42 -9.37
N LEU A 137 2.77 -0.71 -8.72
CA LEU A 137 2.76 -2.05 -9.33
C LEU A 137 1.63 -2.83 -8.65
N VAL A 138 0.61 -3.21 -9.39
CA VAL A 138 -0.58 -3.84 -8.84
C VAL A 138 -0.84 -5.19 -9.46
N SER A 139 -1.15 -6.18 -8.65
CA SER A 139 -1.42 -7.55 -9.08
C SER A 139 -2.87 -7.75 -9.49
N LEU A 140 -3.81 -7.11 -8.79
CA LEU A 140 -5.22 -7.39 -9.02
C LEU A 140 -5.83 -6.52 -10.12
N PRO A 141 -6.54 -7.13 -11.10
CA PRO A 141 -7.17 -6.40 -12.21
C PRO A 141 -8.20 -5.34 -11.78
N VAL A 142 -8.79 -5.46 -10.59
CA VAL A 142 -9.71 -4.47 -10.03
C VAL A 142 -9.04 -3.11 -9.78
N LEU A 143 -7.71 -3.09 -9.67
CA LEU A 143 -6.88 -1.89 -9.51
C LEU A 143 -6.26 -1.41 -10.83
N ASN A 144 -6.74 -1.85 -11.97
CA ASN A 144 -6.12 -1.57 -13.28
C ASN A 144 -5.94 -0.06 -13.59
N PRO A 145 -5.09 0.29 -14.57
CA PRO A 145 -4.79 1.68 -14.90
C PRO A 145 -6.00 2.53 -15.36
N ALA A 146 -7.13 1.92 -15.71
CA ALA A 146 -8.34 2.65 -16.09
C ALA A 146 -9.12 3.19 -14.87
N THR A 147 -8.76 2.78 -13.64
CA THR A 147 -9.38 3.27 -12.42
C THR A 147 -8.84 4.64 -12.03
N ILE A 148 -9.61 5.40 -11.24
CA ILE A 148 -9.17 6.71 -10.72
C ILE A 148 -7.97 6.59 -9.76
N LEU A 149 -7.65 5.38 -9.29
CA LEU A 149 -6.50 5.11 -8.44
C LEU A 149 -5.16 5.42 -9.13
N ASN A 150 -5.11 5.44 -10.47
CA ASN A 150 -3.91 5.77 -11.23
C ASN A 150 -3.53 7.26 -11.17
N ARG A 151 -4.41 8.12 -10.62
CA ARG A 151 -4.20 9.56 -10.62
C ARG A 151 -2.89 9.95 -9.92
N ASP A 152 -2.14 10.83 -10.60
CA ASP A 152 -0.88 11.40 -10.12
C ASP A 152 0.25 10.39 -9.84
N PHE A 153 0.14 9.15 -10.31
CA PHE A 153 1.30 8.29 -10.43
C PHE A 153 2.10 8.64 -11.71
N ASP A 154 3.42 8.63 -11.60
CA ASP A 154 4.33 8.74 -12.76
C ASP A 154 4.35 7.41 -13.55
N ARG A 155 4.22 6.30 -12.84
CA ARG A 155 4.08 4.95 -13.41
C ARG A 155 3.00 4.18 -12.64
N PHE A 156 2.04 3.62 -13.39
CA PHE A 156 1.03 2.73 -12.85
C PHE A 156 0.93 1.50 -13.75
N GLU A 157 1.23 0.32 -13.22
CA GLU A 157 1.34 -0.91 -13.98
C GLU A 157 0.53 -2.03 -13.33
N LEU A 158 -0.35 -2.66 -14.11
CA LEU A 158 -0.96 -3.93 -13.75
C LEU A 158 0.00 -5.05 -14.16
N MET A 159 0.38 -5.88 -13.20
CA MET A 159 1.29 -7.01 -13.42
C MET A 159 0.65 -8.07 -14.34
N PRO A 160 1.46 -8.79 -15.14
CA PRO A 160 0.95 -9.85 -16.02
C PRO A 160 0.29 -11.00 -15.26
N THR A 161 0.81 -11.32 -14.07
CA THR A 161 0.30 -12.34 -13.15
C THR A 161 -0.04 -11.72 -11.80
N HIS A 162 -0.98 -12.32 -11.09
CA HIS A 162 -1.42 -11.78 -9.79
C HIS A 162 -0.57 -12.24 -8.62
N ASN A 163 0.32 -13.20 -8.80
CA ASN A 163 1.05 -13.92 -7.76
C ASN A 163 2.58 -13.93 -8.03
N ASP A 164 3.15 -12.80 -8.39
CA ASP A 164 4.58 -12.69 -8.72
C ASP A 164 5.18 -11.39 -8.15
N MET A 165 5.37 -11.36 -6.82
CA MET A 165 6.02 -10.25 -6.15
C MET A 165 7.50 -10.14 -6.54
N GLU A 166 8.17 -11.24 -6.88
CA GLU A 166 9.56 -11.17 -7.34
C GLU A 166 9.70 -10.34 -8.61
N ALA A 167 8.79 -10.53 -9.57
CA ALA A 167 8.77 -9.71 -10.77
C ALA A 167 8.46 -8.22 -10.49
N MET A 168 7.76 -7.89 -9.40
CA MET A 168 7.62 -6.50 -8.95
C MET A 168 8.94 -5.95 -8.45
N ILE A 169 9.69 -6.73 -7.64
CA ILE A 169 11.00 -6.33 -7.11
C ILE A 169 11.97 -6.04 -8.24
N ASP A 170 12.00 -6.88 -9.27
CA ASP A 170 12.86 -6.72 -10.44
C ASP A 170 12.56 -5.44 -11.26
N ARG A 171 11.37 -4.85 -11.05
CA ARG A 171 10.96 -3.58 -11.69
C ARG A 171 11.19 -2.34 -10.84
N LEU A 172 11.67 -2.50 -9.61
CA LEU A 172 12.00 -1.36 -8.75
C LEU A 172 13.22 -0.62 -9.29
N THR A 173 13.13 0.69 -9.34
CA THR A 173 14.23 1.57 -9.72
C THR A 173 14.30 2.75 -8.77
N PHE A 174 15.50 3.12 -8.36
CA PHE A 174 15.74 4.22 -7.44
C PHE A 174 16.72 5.21 -8.06
N SER A 175 16.43 6.49 -7.89
CA SER A 175 17.28 7.57 -8.38
C SER A 175 18.02 8.22 -7.22
N GLU A 176 19.26 8.66 -7.46
CA GLU A 176 20.01 9.47 -6.51
C GLU A 176 19.50 10.92 -6.43
N ASP A 177 18.84 11.40 -7.49
CA ASP A 177 18.41 12.80 -7.59
C ASP A 177 17.11 13.09 -6.83
N ARG A 178 16.25 12.10 -6.71
CA ARG A 178 14.94 12.26 -6.06
C ARG A 178 14.44 10.96 -5.43
N PRO A 179 13.71 11.03 -4.29
CA PRO A 179 13.18 9.85 -3.64
C PRO A 179 12.07 9.21 -4.48
N SER A 180 11.94 7.90 -4.36
CA SER A 180 10.88 7.10 -4.97
C SER A 180 9.82 6.71 -3.96
N PHE A 181 8.56 6.79 -4.37
CA PHE A 181 7.43 6.16 -3.70
C PHE A 181 6.94 5.00 -4.54
N TYR A 182 6.76 3.87 -3.90
CA TYR A 182 6.13 2.69 -4.49
C TYR A 182 4.93 2.25 -3.66
N ILE A 183 3.83 1.92 -4.32
CA ILE A 183 2.81 1.05 -3.77
C ILE A 183 2.84 -0.27 -4.55
N LEU A 184 2.95 -1.39 -3.83
CA LEU A 184 2.93 -2.75 -4.37
C LEU A 184 1.68 -3.45 -3.83
N ASN A 185 0.74 -3.79 -4.71
CA ASN A 185 -0.37 -4.66 -4.34
C ASN A 185 0.00 -6.09 -4.71
N VAL A 186 0.16 -6.94 -3.71
CA VAL A 186 0.72 -8.30 -3.79
C VAL A 186 -0.42 -9.31 -3.68
N GLY A 187 -0.55 -10.18 -4.66
CA GLY A 187 -1.73 -11.02 -4.83
C GLY A 187 -1.58 -12.48 -4.41
N GLU A 188 -0.41 -12.94 -3.95
CA GLU A 188 -0.17 -14.32 -3.50
C GLU A 188 -1.06 -14.72 -2.32
N THR A 189 -1.44 -13.74 -1.49
CA THR A 189 -2.33 -13.94 -0.34
C THR A 189 -3.82 -13.82 -0.68
N HIS A 190 -4.16 -13.47 -1.92
CA HIS A 190 -5.52 -13.46 -2.44
C HIS A 190 -5.93 -14.84 -2.99
N TYR A 191 -7.22 -15.19 -2.89
CA TYR A 191 -7.75 -16.42 -3.49
C TYR A 191 -7.36 -16.52 -4.98
N PRO A 192 -6.86 -17.64 -5.46
CA PRO A 192 -6.78 -18.99 -4.87
C PRO A 192 -5.53 -19.29 -4.04
N TYR A 193 -4.77 -18.29 -3.59
CA TYR A 193 -3.53 -18.40 -2.80
C TYR A 193 -2.44 -19.17 -3.56
N ALA A 194 -2.33 -18.88 -4.85
CA ALA A 194 -1.43 -19.57 -5.76
C ALA A 194 -0.01 -19.01 -5.65
N LEU A 195 0.98 -19.91 -5.67
CA LEU A 195 2.39 -19.54 -5.77
C LEU A 195 2.84 -19.49 -7.24
N PRO A 196 3.92 -18.78 -7.57
CA PRO A 196 4.30 -18.50 -8.97
C PRO A 196 4.50 -19.74 -9.84
N ASP A 197 5.08 -20.80 -9.34
CA ASP A 197 5.46 -21.99 -10.11
C ASP A 197 4.40 -23.11 -10.10
N GLU A 198 3.21 -22.84 -9.57
CA GLU A 198 2.14 -23.82 -9.49
C GLU A 198 1.33 -23.89 -10.79
N ASP A 199 0.95 -25.10 -11.20
CA ASP A 199 0.03 -25.29 -12.32
C ASP A 199 -1.37 -24.73 -11.95
N PRO A 200 -1.95 -23.78 -12.71
CA PRO A 200 -3.29 -23.28 -12.47
C PRO A 200 -4.39 -24.34 -12.40
N VAL A 201 -4.20 -25.50 -13.01
CA VAL A 201 -5.13 -26.64 -12.97
C VAL A 201 -5.19 -27.26 -11.56
N GLU A 202 -4.10 -27.16 -10.81
CA GLU A 202 -3.99 -27.72 -9.46
C GLU A 202 -4.47 -26.74 -8.37
N TRP A 203 -4.80 -25.52 -8.74
CA TRP A 203 -5.25 -24.52 -7.76
C TRP A 203 -6.55 -24.96 -7.08
N PRO A 204 -6.66 -24.77 -5.77
CA PRO A 204 -7.88 -25.13 -5.06
C PRO A 204 -9.04 -24.23 -5.50
N VAL A 205 -10.06 -24.83 -6.11
CA VAL A 205 -11.24 -24.11 -6.60
C VAL A 205 -12.44 -24.42 -5.71
N ILE A 206 -13.14 -23.39 -5.28
CA ILE A 206 -14.46 -23.52 -4.67
C ILE A 206 -15.50 -23.37 -5.78
N SER A 207 -16.38 -24.38 -5.92
CA SER A 207 -17.45 -24.33 -6.91
C SER A 207 -18.34 -23.10 -6.69
N GLY A 208 -18.55 -22.31 -7.73
CA GLY A 208 -19.37 -21.08 -7.67
C GLY A 208 -18.61 -19.85 -7.18
N VAL A 209 -17.35 -19.98 -6.74
CA VAL A 209 -16.47 -18.86 -6.43
C VAL A 209 -15.42 -18.75 -7.53
N HIS A 210 -15.55 -17.77 -8.37
CA HIS A 210 -14.49 -17.40 -9.30
C HIS A 210 -13.72 -16.24 -8.69
N GLY A 211 -12.44 -16.40 -8.58
CA GLY A 211 -11.52 -15.55 -7.85
C GLY A 211 -11.55 -14.05 -8.12
N VAL A 212 -12.44 -13.54 -8.97
CA VAL A 212 -12.81 -12.13 -9.09
C VAL A 212 -14.19 -12.06 -9.79
N PHE A 213 -15.24 -11.92 -9.03
CA PHE A 213 -16.57 -11.34 -9.36
C PHE A 213 -17.31 -11.73 -10.67
N ARG A 214 -16.85 -12.65 -11.52
CA ARG A 214 -17.52 -12.93 -12.78
C ARG A 214 -18.87 -13.65 -12.64
N HIS A 215 -19.07 -14.44 -11.57
CA HIS A 215 -20.29 -15.24 -11.44
C HIS A 215 -21.38 -14.64 -10.56
N LEU A 216 -21.07 -13.71 -9.66
CA LEU A 216 -22.11 -13.01 -8.92
C LEU A 216 -22.99 -12.18 -9.87
N ASP A 217 -22.37 -11.51 -10.83
CA ASP A 217 -23.10 -10.74 -11.86
C ASP A 217 -23.97 -11.64 -12.73
N GLU A 218 -23.48 -12.80 -13.15
CA GLU A 218 -24.25 -13.75 -13.97
C GLU A 218 -25.40 -14.38 -13.18
N GLN A 219 -25.24 -14.62 -11.87
CA GLN A 219 -26.28 -15.16 -11.01
C GLN A 219 -27.34 -14.12 -10.63
N VAL A 220 -26.95 -12.89 -10.38
CA VAL A 220 -27.85 -11.76 -10.08
C VAL A 220 -28.62 -11.35 -11.32
N VAL A 221 -27.99 -11.24 -12.47
CA VAL A 221 -28.64 -10.92 -13.75
C VAL A 221 -29.50 -12.08 -14.25
N GLY A 222 -29.14 -13.32 -13.94
CA GLY A 222 -29.89 -14.52 -14.31
C GLY A 222 -31.13 -14.80 -13.44
N GLY A 223 -31.39 -14.03 -12.37
CA GLY A 223 -32.55 -14.19 -11.50
C GLY A 223 -32.67 -15.55 -10.77
N ARG A 224 -31.55 -16.23 -10.54
CA ARG A 224 -31.51 -17.62 -10.05
C ARG A 224 -31.27 -17.77 -8.54
N LEU A 225 -31.30 -16.71 -7.76
CA LEU A 225 -31.31 -16.84 -6.30
C LEU A 225 -32.74 -17.20 -5.86
N ARG A 226 -33.04 -18.49 -5.78
CA ARG A 226 -34.25 -18.98 -5.12
C ARG A 226 -34.02 -19.09 -3.62
N GLU A 227 -34.92 -18.53 -2.82
CA GLU A 227 -34.91 -18.58 -1.34
C GLU A 227 -34.94 -20.00 -0.74
N GLN A 228 -34.94 -21.05 -1.54
CA GLN A 228 -35.15 -22.43 -1.09
C GLN A 228 -33.87 -23.27 -0.94
N ASP A 229 -32.70 -22.73 -1.23
CA ASP A 229 -31.43 -23.49 -1.18
C ASP A 229 -30.57 -23.21 0.09
N VAL A 230 -31.19 -22.72 1.17
CA VAL A 230 -30.46 -22.21 2.37
C VAL A 230 -30.14 -23.31 3.42
N GLU A 231 -30.44 -24.56 3.21
CA GLU A 231 -30.26 -25.61 4.22
C GLU A 231 -28.97 -26.50 4.08
N CYS A 232 -28.15 -26.26 3.08
CA CYS A 232 -26.82 -26.91 3.04
C CYS A 232 -25.72 -25.90 3.36
N PRO A 233 -24.72 -26.24 4.21
CA PRO A 233 -23.54 -25.40 4.31
C PRO A 233 -22.97 -25.25 2.89
N VAL A 234 -22.99 -24.04 2.36
CA VAL A 234 -22.61 -23.72 0.98
C VAL A 234 -21.15 -24.12 0.73
N PHE A 235 -20.37 -24.29 1.80
CA PHE A 235 -18.95 -24.59 1.75
C PHE A 235 -18.55 -25.77 2.63
N ASP A 236 -17.72 -26.66 2.10
CA ASP A 236 -17.04 -27.71 2.88
C ASP A 236 -15.95 -27.06 3.76
N GLN A 237 -16.16 -27.09 5.08
CA GLN A 237 -15.24 -26.48 6.05
C GLN A 237 -13.82 -27.07 5.92
N ALA A 238 -13.66 -28.37 5.69
CA ALA A 238 -12.36 -28.98 5.51
C ALA A 238 -11.62 -28.41 4.28
N LYS A 239 -12.35 -27.98 3.26
CA LYS A 239 -11.80 -27.32 2.09
C LYS A 239 -11.39 -25.87 2.42
N LEU A 240 -12.20 -25.16 3.19
CA LEU A 240 -11.87 -23.79 3.65
C LEU A 240 -10.64 -23.78 4.56
N ASP A 241 -10.52 -24.77 5.45
CA ASP A 241 -9.34 -24.94 6.32
C ASP A 241 -8.07 -25.17 5.48
N ARG A 242 -8.15 -25.94 4.40
CA ARG A 242 -7.03 -26.11 3.46
C ARG A 242 -6.68 -24.82 2.74
N LEU A 243 -7.66 -24.03 2.32
CA LEU A 243 -7.43 -22.72 1.71
C LEU A 243 -6.76 -21.76 2.68
N ARG A 244 -7.16 -21.76 3.95
CA ARG A 244 -6.51 -20.97 4.98
C ARG A 244 -5.03 -21.38 5.16
N LEU A 245 -4.74 -22.67 5.16
CA LEU A 245 -3.35 -23.16 5.21
C LEU A 245 -2.55 -22.71 3.99
N ARG A 246 -3.14 -22.68 2.80
CA ARG A 246 -2.48 -22.14 1.62
C ARG A 246 -2.16 -20.65 1.75
N GLN A 247 -3.04 -19.86 2.35
CA GLN A 247 -2.71 -18.45 2.64
C GLN A 247 -1.52 -18.34 3.62
N VAL A 248 -1.40 -19.25 4.60
CA VAL A 248 -0.21 -19.32 5.48
C VAL A 248 1.05 -19.67 4.68
N GLU A 249 0.96 -20.59 3.74
CA GLU A 249 2.08 -20.96 2.86
C GLU A 249 2.49 -19.80 1.95
N ALA A 250 1.52 -19.06 1.41
CA ALA A 250 1.78 -17.86 0.63
C ALA A 250 2.55 -16.80 1.44
N VAL A 251 2.18 -16.59 2.70
CA VAL A 251 2.94 -15.69 3.59
C VAL A 251 4.37 -16.20 3.84
N ARG A 252 4.56 -17.50 4.02
CA ARG A 252 5.91 -18.08 4.19
C ARG A 252 6.76 -17.92 2.95
N TYR A 253 6.18 -18.15 1.77
CA TYR A 253 6.85 -17.88 0.50
C TYR A 253 7.27 -16.41 0.40
N LEU A 254 6.34 -15.49 0.66
CA LEU A 254 6.61 -14.06 0.63
C LEU A 254 7.68 -13.63 1.64
N ASP A 255 7.80 -14.30 2.80
CA ASP A 255 8.88 -14.01 3.75
C ASP A 255 10.27 -14.24 3.14
N GLY A 256 10.40 -15.26 2.27
CA GLY A 256 11.59 -15.46 1.44
C GLY A 256 11.80 -14.36 0.40
N VAL A 257 10.73 -13.92 -0.25
CA VAL A 257 10.76 -12.84 -1.24
C VAL A 257 11.12 -11.50 -0.61
N PHE A 258 10.70 -11.25 0.64
CA PHE A 258 11.12 -10.06 1.40
C PHE A 258 12.64 -10.00 1.62
N ALA A 259 13.33 -11.14 1.73
CA ALA A 259 14.80 -11.13 1.81
C ALA A 259 15.41 -10.51 0.53
N LYS A 260 14.94 -10.93 -0.65
CA LYS A 260 15.36 -10.35 -1.93
C LYS A 260 15.07 -8.84 -2.00
N LEU A 261 13.88 -8.42 -1.55
CA LEU A 261 13.52 -7.00 -1.49
C LEU A 261 14.51 -6.21 -0.62
N PHE A 262 14.81 -6.72 0.57
CA PHE A 262 15.69 -6.06 1.53
C PHE A 262 17.13 -5.92 1.03
N ASP A 263 17.58 -6.85 0.21
CA ASP A 263 18.89 -6.79 -0.44
C ASP A 263 18.91 -5.86 -1.68
N THR A 264 17.73 -5.58 -2.25
CA THR A 264 17.60 -4.77 -3.47
C THR A 264 17.43 -3.28 -3.20
N VAL A 265 16.76 -2.91 -2.10
CA VAL A 265 16.41 -1.51 -1.83
C VAL A 265 17.58 -0.72 -1.22
N PRO A 266 17.72 0.59 -1.55
CA PRO A 266 18.73 1.45 -0.91
C PRO A 266 18.52 1.57 0.60
N GLU A 267 19.60 1.77 1.36
CA GLU A 267 19.57 1.90 2.84
C GLU A 267 18.64 3.00 3.35
N ASN A 268 18.42 4.06 2.56
CA ASN A 268 17.50 5.14 2.91
C ASN A 268 16.05 4.85 2.55
N THR A 269 15.65 3.59 2.49
CA THR A 269 14.27 3.18 2.18
C THR A 269 13.49 2.85 3.46
N TYR A 270 12.33 3.48 3.61
CA TYR A 270 11.35 3.14 4.63
C TYR A 270 10.30 2.22 4.02
N ILE A 271 9.97 1.13 4.69
CA ILE A 271 9.05 0.12 4.19
C ILE A 271 7.89 -0.02 5.18
N THR A 272 6.67 0.00 4.67
CA THR A 272 5.46 -0.36 5.41
C THR A 272 4.82 -1.56 4.71
N VAL A 273 4.56 -2.63 5.45
CA VAL A 273 3.84 -3.80 4.98
C VAL A 273 2.55 -3.94 5.76
N THR A 274 1.44 -4.08 5.04
CA THR A 274 0.11 -4.27 5.62
C THR A 274 -0.74 -5.12 4.67
N ALA A 275 -2.00 -5.36 5.02
CA ALA A 275 -3.01 -5.85 4.09
C ALA A 275 -4.09 -4.77 3.90
N ASP A 276 -4.82 -4.87 2.82
CA ASP A 276 -5.96 -4.00 2.53
C ASP A 276 -7.21 -4.44 3.30
N HIS A 277 -7.41 -5.74 3.45
CA HIS A 277 -8.44 -6.40 4.27
C HIS A 277 -8.01 -7.85 4.55
N GLY A 278 -8.80 -8.54 5.35
CA GLY A 278 -8.69 -9.98 5.56
C GLY A 278 -9.70 -10.78 4.75
N GLU A 279 -9.95 -12.01 5.17
CA GLU A 279 -10.80 -12.97 4.46
C GLU A 279 -11.52 -13.91 5.44
N LEU A 280 -12.72 -14.38 5.10
CA LEU A 280 -13.43 -15.41 5.85
C LEU A 280 -13.11 -16.80 5.28
N PHE A 281 -12.92 -17.76 6.16
CA PHE A 281 -12.69 -19.16 5.83
C PHE A 281 -13.72 -20.07 6.53
N GLY A 282 -14.99 -19.69 6.46
CA GLY A 282 -16.13 -20.42 7.03
C GLY A 282 -16.69 -19.80 8.31
N GLU A 283 -16.10 -18.73 8.82
CA GLU A 283 -16.67 -18.01 9.95
C GLU A 283 -18.08 -17.53 9.59
N ASP A 284 -19.04 -17.75 10.48
CA ASP A 284 -20.48 -17.45 10.30
C ASP A 284 -21.09 -18.04 9.01
N GLY A 285 -20.47 -19.10 8.44
CA GLY A 285 -20.91 -19.74 7.20
C GLY A 285 -20.50 -19.00 5.92
N TYR A 286 -19.60 -18.01 5.99
CA TYR A 286 -19.15 -17.22 4.85
C TYR A 286 -17.74 -17.61 4.39
N PHE A 287 -17.48 -17.40 3.11
CA PHE A 287 -16.14 -17.44 2.52
C PHE A 287 -15.87 -16.18 1.72
N GLY A 288 -14.63 -15.69 1.82
CA GLY A 288 -14.21 -14.52 1.05
C GLY A 288 -14.34 -13.23 1.86
N HIS A 289 -14.47 -12.15 1.13
CA HIS A 289 -14.57 -10.79 1.64
C HIS A 289 -15.64 -10.02 0.84
N GLY A 290 -15.76 -8.73 1.06
CA GLY A 290 -16.72 -7.87 0.38
C GLY A 290 -17.50 -7.04 1.40
N PRO A 291 -18.76 -6.66 1.14
CA PRO A 291 -19.54 -5.83 2.06
C PRO A 291 -19.99 -6.60 3.30
N VAL A 292 -19.09 -7.35 3.92
CA VAL A 292 -19.31 -8.13 5.14
C VAL A 292 -18.59 -7.46 6.30
N HIS A 293 -19.31 -7.20 7.38
CA HIS A 293 -18.73 -6.66 8.61
C HIS A 293 -18.39 -7.81 9.56
N HIS A 294 -17.13 -8.24 9.54
CA HIS A 294 -16.63 -9.28 10.43
C HIS A 294 -15.17 -8.99 10.80
N ASP A 295 -14.79 -9.23 12.06
CA ASP A 295 -13.44 -8.93 12.56
C ASP A 295 -12.34 -9.51 11.69
N LYS A 296 -12.51 -10.75 11.21
CA LYS A 296 -11.51 -11.41 10.35
C LYS A 296 -11.30 -10.76 8.97
N VAL A 297 -12.23 -9.93 8.54
CA VAL A 297 -12.11 -9.14 7.30
C VAL A 297 -11.43 -7.79 7.57
N PHE A 298 -11.57 -7.25 8.76
CA PHE A 298 -10.97 -5.95 9.11
C PHE A 298 -9.61 -6.08 9.81
N GLU A 299 -9.35 -7.19 10.54
CA GLU A 299 -8.07 -7.42 11.21
C GLU A 299 -6.96 -7.72 10.22
N VAL A 300 -6.02 -6.81 10.07
CA VAL A 300 -4.89 -6.90 9.14
C VAL A 300 -3.54 -6.82 9.85
N PRO A 301 -2.49 -7.46 9.30
CA PRO A 301 -1.13 -7.27 9.78
C PRO A 301 -0.62 -5.88 9.42
N PHE A 302 0.25 -5.35 10.27
CA PHE A 302 0.95 -4.12 10.01
C PHE A 302 2.36 -4.18 10.60
N VAL A 303 3.36 -3.90 9.79
CA VAL A 303 4.73 -3.74 10.24
C VAL A 303 5.42 -2.66 9.41
N GLU A 304 6.25 -1.87 10.03
CA GLU A 304 7.00 -0.86 9.30
C GLU A 304 8.35 -0.56 9.93
N GLY A 305 9.27 -0.13 9.11
CA GLY A 305 10.59 0.27 9.56
C GLY A 305 11.51 0.67 8.43
N LYS A 306 12.72 1.03 8.84
CA LYS A 306 13.85 1.26 7.95
C LYS A 306 14.84 0.13 8.18
N LEU A 307 15.32 -0.45 7.10
CA LEU A 307 16.40 -1.43 7.20
C LEU A 307 17.67 -0.73 7.73
N ARG A 308 18.29 -1.34 8.73
CA ARG A 308 19.52 -0.87 9.36
C ARG A 308 20.69 -1.72 8.90
#